data_0e0f881a50978482a01061d21c138b47
#
_entry.id   0e0f881a50978482a01061d21c138b47
#
_cell.length_a   1.000
_cell.length_b   1.000
_cell.length_c   1.000
_cell.angle_alpha   90.00
_cell.angle_beta   90.00
_cell.angle_gamma   90.00
#
_symmetry.space_group_name_H-M   'P 1'
#
loop_
_entity.id
_entity.type
_entity.pdbx_description
1 polymer ?
#
loop_
_entity_poly.entity_id
_entity_poly.type
_entity_poly.pdbx_seq_one_letter_code
_entity_poly.pdbx_strand_id
1 'polypeptide(L)'
;MLNKCKFSVSNDETRHYLSGIFFHQTQNDENFFLTAAATDSHRMSISKIKLDKKIIFEPIILPKKTIFQLCSLLENYDGDVKVSNVKSKIKFELNNSILISKLIDGKFPNYIQVIPKNNQNKLEINLKTFL
;
A
#
# COMPACT_ATOMS: atom_id res chain seq x y z
N MET A 1 6.55 0.25 4.42
CA MET A 1 5.33 -0.16 3.69
C MET A 1 5.33 0.41 2.27
N LEU A 2 5.28 1.73 2.06
CA LEU A 2 5.24 2.34 0.73
C LEU A 2 6.38 1.88 -0.20
N ASN A 3 7.62 1.92 0.26
CA ASN A 3 8.79 1.49 -0.52
C ASN A 3 8.74 0.02 -0.98
N LYS A 4 7.99 -0.83 -0.25
CA LYS A 4 7.80 -2.25 -0.60
C LYS A 4 6.71 -2.49 -1.64
N CYS A 5 5.89 -1.48 -1.95
CA CYS A 5 4.77 -1.63 -2.88
C CYS A 5 4.86 -0.71 -4.11
N LYS A 6 5.52 0.45 -4.01
CA LYS A 6 5.52 1.48 -5.06
C LYS A 6 6.00 1.02 -6.45
N PHE A 7 6.87 0.01 -6.50
CA PHE A 7 7.42 -0.49 -7.78
C PHE A 7 6.43 -1.37 -8.56
N SER A 8 5.35 -1.85 -7.93
CA SER A 8 4.31 -2.64 -8.59
C SER A 8 3.09 -1.82 -9.01
N VAL A 9 3.12 -0.50 -8.84
CA VAL A 9 2.04 0.38 -9.27
C VAL A 9 2.02 0.47 -10.79
N SER A 10 0.82 0.37 -11.39
CA SER A 10 0.63 0.44 -12.84
C SER A 10 0.92 1.83 -13.41
N ASN A 11 1.38 1.86 -14.66
CA ASN A 11 1.48 3.05 -15.50
C ASN A 11 0.36 3.11 -16.55
N ASP A 12 -0.55 2.14 -16.56
CA ASP A 12 -1.63 2.05 -17.53
C ASP A 12 -2.75 3.03 -17.16
N GLU A 13 -2.90 4.07 -17.96
CA GLU A 13 -3.91 5.12 -17.76
C GLU A 13 -5.34 4.61 -17.99
N THR A 14 -5.52 3.52 -18.73
CA THR A 14 -6.85 2.95 -18.99
C THR A 14 -7.40 2.23 -17.76
N ARG A 15 -6.51 1.72 -16.89
CA ARG A 15 -6.84 1.07 -15.63
C ARG A 15 -6.39 1.92 -14.44
N HIS A 16 -6.89 3.16 -14.39
CA HIS A 16 -6.49 4.16 -13.39
C HIS A 16 -6.56 3.66 -11.93
N TYR A 17 -7.47 2.74 -11.61
CA TYR A 17 -7.58 2.11 -10.29
C TYR A 17 -6.37 1.24 -9.90
N LEU A 18 -5.49 0.90 -10.84
CA LEU A 18 -4.19 0.24 -10.58
C LEU A 18 -3.02 1.24 -10.48
N SER A 19 -3.26 2.54 -10.76
CA SER A 19 -2.22 3.58 -10.74
C SER A 19 -1.94 4.12 -9.34
N GLY A 20 -2.13 3.29 -8.32
CA GLY A 20 -1.91 3.63 -6.92
C GLY A 20 -1.67 2.42 -6.04
N ILE A 21 -1.45 2.67 -4.76
CA ILE A 21 -1.40 1.64 -3.72
C ILE A 21 -2.77 1.56 -3.04
N PHE A 22 -3.31 0.36 -2.98
CA PHE A 22 -4.54 0.06 -2.26
C PHE A 22 -4.24 -0.20 -0.79
N PHE A 23 -4.83 0.61 0.08
CA PHE A 23 -4.75 0.45 1.53
C PHE A 23 -6.08 -0.01 2.09
N HIS A 24 -6.04 -1.04 2.89
CA HIS A 24 -7.21 -1.55 3.60
C HIS A 24 -6.80 -2.28 4.87
N GLN A 25 -7.75 -2.46 5.77
CA GLN A 25 -7.55 -3.30 6.93
C GLN A 25 -7.83 -4.75 6.57
N THR A 26 -6.95 -5.63 7.00
CA THR A 26 -7.15 -7.09 6.97
C THR A 26 -7.13 -7.64 8.38
N GLN A 27 -7.78 -8.78 8.56
CA GLN A 27 -7.78 -9.52 9.81
C GLN A 27 -7.33 -10.95 9.57
N ASN A 28 -6.51 -11.46 10.48
CA ASN A 28 -6.16 -12.87 10.55
C ASN A 28 -6.26 -13.30 12.01
N ASP A 29 -7.17 -14.22 12.29
CA ASP A 29 -7.56 -14.58 13.65
C ASP A 29 -7.94 -13.34 14.47
N GLU A 30 -7.28 -13.10 15.60
CA GLU A 30 -7.49 -11.93 16.46
C GLU A 30 -6.63 -10.71 16.09
N ASN A 31 -5.75 -10.85 15.08
CA ASN A 31 -4.82 -9.79 14.73
C ASN A 31 -5.35 -8.94 13.57
N PHE A 32 -5.22 -7.63 13.72
CA PHE A 32 -5.56 -6.65 12.70
C PHE A 32 -4.29 -6.12 12.01
N PHE A 33 -4.40 -5.87 10.71
CA PHE A 33 -3.28 -5.37 9.91
C PHE A 33 -3.75 -4.23 9.01
N LEU A 34 -2.95 -3.18 8.92
CA LEU A 34 -3.02 -2.28 7.78
C LEU A 34 -2.25 -2.94 6.64
N THR A 35 -2.93 -3.17 5.53
CA THR A 35 -2.38 -3.83 4.35
C THR A 35 -2.31 -2.88 3.19
N ALA A 36 -1.16 -2.83 2.54
CA ALA A 36 -0.93 -2.13 1.30
C ALA A 36 -0.73 -3.15 0.18
N ALA A 37 -1.43 -2.99 -0.94
CA ALA A 37 -1.30 -3.83 -2.12
C ALA A 37 -1.16 -2.96 -3.38
N ALA A 38 -0.30 -3.38 -4.29
CA ALA A 38 -0.13 -2.76 -5.61
C ALA A 38 0.10 -3.84 -6.67
N THR A 39 -0.43 -3.63 -7.87
CA THR A 39 -0.23 -4.52 -9.01
C THR A 39 -0.34 -3.76 -10.32
N ASP A 40 0.42 -4.20 -11.31
CA ASP A 40 0.34 -3.75 -12.70
C ASP A 40 -0.20 -4.87 -13.64
N SER A 41 -0.79 -5.92 -13.06
CA SER A 41 -1.27 -7.16 -13.68
C SER A 41 -0.19 -8.18 -14.04
N HIS A 42 1.09 -7.84 -14.01
CA HIS A 42 2.20 -8.75 -14.28
C HIS A 42 2.92 -9.16 -13.00
N ARG A 43 2.92 -8.27 -12.01
CA ARG A 43 3.49 -8.50 -10.67
C ARG A 43 2.61 -7.85 -9.61
N MET A 44 2.79 -8.29 -8.40
CA MET A 44 2.05 -7.76 -7.25
C MET A 44 2.95 -7.68 -6.04
N SER A 45 2.78 -6.62 -5.27
CA SER A 45 3.44 -6.42 -3.99
C SER A 45 2.41 -6.23 -2.89
N ILE A 46 2.64 -6.88 -1.76
CA ILE A 46 1.81 -6.75 -0.57
C ILE A 46 2.73 -6.47 0.62
N SER A 47 2.37 -5.49 1.41
CA SER A 47 3.06 -5.17 2.66
C SER A 47 2.03 -4.98 3.78
N LYS A 48 2.30 -5.58 4.94
CA LYS A 48 1.41 -5.52 6.10
C LYS A 48 2.14 -4.99 7.32
N ILE A 49 1.45 -4.18 8.11
CA ILE A 49 1.87 -3.84 9.47
C ILE A 49 0.78 -4.22 10.45
N LYS A 50 1.18 -4.82 11.56
CA LYS A 50 0.25 -5.19 12.62
C LYS A 50 -0.26 -3.94 13.32
N LEU A 51 -1.55 -3.94 13.61
CA LEU A 51 -2.22 -2.90 14.37
C LEU A 51 -2.50 -3.41 15.79
N ASP A 52 -2.36 -2.57 16.79
CA ASP A 52 -2.65 -2.91 18.18
C ASP A 52 -4.14 -3.16 18.41
N LYS A 53 -4.99 -2.53 17.59
CA LYS A 53 -6.44 -2.66 17.66
C LYS A 53 -7.07 -2.48 16.28
N LYS A 54 -8.32 -2.93 16.15
CA LYS A 54 -9.14 -2.62 14.99
C LYS A 54 -9.29 -1.11 14.84
N ILE A 55 -9.08 -0.61 13.63
CA ILE A 55 -9.33 0.79 13.27
C ILE A 55 -10.55 0.87 12.36
N ILE A 56 -11.25 2.00 12.41
CA ILE A 56 -12.30 2.31 11.43
C ILE A 56 -11.59 2.99 10.27
N PHE A 57 -11.36 2.23 9.19
CA PHE A 57 -10.63 2.69 8.03
C PHE A 57 -11.29 2.17 6.76
N GLU A 58 -11.83 3.07 5.96
CA GLU A 58 -12.36 2.71 4.65
C GLU A 58 -11.22 2.45 3.67
N PRO A 59 -11.33 1.40 2.83
CA PRO A 59 -10.32 1.12 1.82
C PRO A 59 -10.12 2.30 0.88
N ILE A 60 -8.85 2.63 0.60
CA ILE A 60 -8.47 3.74 -0.28
C ILE A 60 -7.44 3.32 -1.31
N ILE A 61 -7.41 4.03 -2.44
CA ILE A 61 -6.33 3.91 -3.43
C ILE A 61 -5.56 5.22 -3.44
N LEU A 62 -4.31 5.18 -2.95
CA LEU A 62 -3.42 6.34 -2.90
C LEU A 62 -2.69 6.47 -4.23
N PRO A 63 -2.78 7.64 -4.92
CA PRO A 63 -2.19 7.81 -6.25
C PRO A 63 -0.67 7.68 -6.25
N LYS A 64 -0.12 7.14 -7.34
CA LYS A 64 1.32 6.96 -7.55
C LYS A 64 2.13 8.24 -7.26
N LYS A 65 1.70 9.39 -7.78
CA LYS A 65 2.39 10.66 -7.57
C LYS A 65 2.50 11.03 -6.09
N THR A 66 1.41 10.84 -5.35
CA THR A 66 1.37 11.10 -3.89
C THR A 66 2.29 10.15 -3.13
N ILE A 67 2.35 8.87 -3.54
CA ILE A 67 3.23 7.87 -2.93
C ILE A 67 4.69 8.29 -3.04
N PHE A 68 5.14 8.73 -4.23
CA PHE A 68 6.51 9.15 -4.44
C PHE A 68 6.83 10.43 -3.65
N GLN A 69 5.93 11.41 -3.64
CA GLN A 69 6.10 12.63 -2.84
C GLN A 69 6.17 12.32 -1.34
N LEU A 70 5.29 11.44 -0.85
CA LEU A 70 5.30 11.02 0.55
C LEU A 70 6.59 10.26 0.91
N CYS A 71 7.05 9.35 0.05
CA CYS A 71 8.33 8.68 0.26
C CYS A 71 9.49 9.67 0.37
N SER A 72 9.53 10.69 -0.49
CA SER A 72 10.56 11.73 -0.44
C SER A 72 10.50 12.56 0.85
N LEU A 73 9.30 12.94 1.28
CA LEU A 73 9.12 13.66 2.55
C LEU A 73 9.53 12.84 3.78
N LEU A 74 9.40 11.52 3.70
CA LEU A 74 9.68 10.59 4.80
C LEU A 74 11.12 10.06 4.81
N GLU A 75 11.93 10.34 3.80
CA GLU A 75 13.27 9.74 3.63
C GLU A 75 14.19 10.01 4.82
N ASN A 76 14.13 11.22 5.38
CA ASN A 76 14.93 11.65 6.55
C ASN A 76 14.04 12.10 7.72
N TYR A 77 12.85 11.54 7.83
CA TYR A 77 11.88 11.93 8.84
C TYR A 77 11.71 10.82 9.89
N ASP A 78 12.02 11.11 11.13
CA ASP A 78 11.96 10.17 12.26
C ASP A 78 10.72 10.38 13.16
N GLY A 79 9.84 11.30 12.79
CA GLY A 79 8.64 11.60 13.58
C GLY A 79 7.41 10.77 13.18
N ASP A 80 6.35 10.94 13.94
CA ASP A 80 5.05 10.35 13.62
C ASP A 80 4.36 11.09 12.49
N VAL A 81 3.68 10.35 11.62
CA VAL A 81 2.84 10.89 10.56
C VAL A 81 1.38 10.70 10.95
N LYS A 82 0.70 11.82 11.16
CA LYS A 82 -0.75 11.77 11.38
C LYS A 82 -1.48 11.70 10.04
N VAL A 83 -2.27 10.66 9.88
CA VAL A 83 -3.04 10.42 8.65
C VAL A 83 -4.51 10.59 8.93
N SER A 84 -5.18 11.40 8.12
CA SER A 84 -6.63 11.57 8.17
C SER A 84 -7.22 11.63 6.76
N ASN A 85 -8.40 11.04 6.58
CA ASN A 85 -9.11 11.10 5.31
C ASN A 85 -10.50 11.70 5.51
N VAL A 86 -10.94 12.47 4.53
CA VAL A 86 -12.28 13.04 4.46
C VAL A 86 -12.79 12.90 3.03
N LYS A 87 -13.81 12.06 2.86
CA LYS A 87 -14.38 11.76 1.55
C LYS A 87 -13.30 11.28 0.56
N SER A 88 -13.09 12.02 -0.52
CA SER A 88 -12.15 11.67 -1.61
C SER A 88 -10.73 12.23 -1.41
N LYS A 89 -10.40 12.76 -0.23
CA LYS A 89 -9.09 13.36 0.05
C LYS A 89 -8.44 12.72 1.27
N ILE A 90 -7.12 12.61 1.24
CA ILE A 90 -6.30 12.19 2.37
C ILE A 90 -5.31 13.29 2.72
N LYS A 91 -5.05 13.46 4.00
CA LYS A 91 -4.10 14.40 4.56
C LYS A 91 -3.06 13.65 5.38
N PHE A 92 -1.80 13.97 5.14
CA PHE A 92 -0.64 13.55 5.91
C PHE A 92 -0.06 14.78 6.60
N GLU A 93 0.02 14.75 7.92
CA GLU A 93 0.60 15.82 8.74
C GLU A 93 1.92 15.31 9.32
N LEU A 94 2.98 16.00 8.96
CA LEU A 94 4.32 15.87 9.52
C LEU A 94 4.61 17.12 10.36
N ASN A 95 5.66 17.14 11.17
CA ASN A 95 5.94 18.27 12.05
C ASN A 95 5.86 19.64 11.38
N ASN A 96 6.51 19.79 10.21
CA ASN A 96 6.63 21.07 9.50
C ASN A 96 5.97 21.07 8.11
N SER A 97 5.23 20.03 7.77
CA SER A 97 4.66 19.87 6.43
C SER A 97 3.30 19.18 6.46
N ILE A 98 2.45 19.60 5.56
CA ILE A 98 1.16 18.95 5.33
C ILE A 98 1.07 18.59 3.85
N LEU A 99 0.84 17.31 3.57
CA LEU A 99 0.54 16.81 2.24
C LEU A 99 -0.93 16.44 2.14
N ILE A 100 -1.63 17.05 1.19
CA ILE A 100 -3.03 16.73 0.90
C ILE A 100 -3.12 16.19 -0.53
N SER A 101 -3.82 15.08 -0.70
CA SER A 101 -4.01 14.44 -1.99
C SER A 101 -5.46 14.02 -2.20
N LYS A 102 -5.91 14.06 -3.46
CA LYS A 102 -7.10 13.31 -3.86
C LYS A 102 -6.78 11.82 -3.89
N LEU A 103 -7.77 11.02 -3.55
CA LEU A 103 -7.72 9.57 -3.72
C LEU A 103 -8.18 9.19 -5.12
N ILE A 104 -7.75 8.03 -5.60
CA ILE A 104 -8.28 7.47 -6.84
C ILE A 104 -9.66 6.91 -6.55
N ASP A 105 -10.64 7.38 -7.31
CA ASP A 105 -11.99 6.81 -7.33
C ASP A 105 -11.99 5.55 -8.19
N GLY A 106 -12.41 4.44 -7.61
CA GLY A 106 -12.43 3.15 -8.30
C GLY A 106 -12.38 1.98 -7.34
N LYS A 107 -12.65 0.80 -7.87
CA LYS A 107 -12.60 -0.45 -7.11
C LYS A 107 -11.31 -1.19 -7.44
N PHE A 108 -10.45 -1.36 -6.45
CA PHE A 108 -9.26 -2.20 -6.60
C PHE A 108 -9.68 -3.67 -6.77
N PRO A 109 -9.05 -4.45 -7.67
CA PRO A 109 -9.40 -5.85 -7.89
C PRO A 109 -9.21 -6.69 -6.63
N ASN A 110 -9.97 -7.80 -6.56
CA ASN A 110 -9.80 -8.77 -5.47
C ASN A 110 -8.49 -9.56 -5.67
N TYR A 111 -7.39 -8.92 -5.31
CA TYR A 111 -6.04 -9.46 -5.49
C TYR A 111 -5.76 -10.73 -4.67
N ILE A 112 -6.53 -10.99 -3.61
CA ILE A 112 -6.36 -12.19 -2.78
C ILE A 112 -6.60 -13.46 -3.57
N GLN A 113 -7.49 -13.41 -4.57
CA GLN A 113 -7.82 -14.56 -5.41
C GLN A 113 -6.69 -14.96 -6.37
N VAL A 114 -5.81 -14.03 -6.73
CA VAL A 114 -4.69 -14.31 -7.66
C VAL A 114 -3.39 -14.70 -6.94
N ILE A 115 -3.38 -14.69 -5.61
CA ILE A 115 -2.22 -15.17 -4.84
C ILE A 115 -2.14 -16.68 -4.98
N PRO A 116 -1.02 -17.22 -5.50
CA PRO A 116 -0.85 -18.67 -5.61
C PRO A 116 -0.93 -19.36 -4.23
N LYS A 117 -1.73 -20.40 -4.16
CA LYS A 117 -1.92 -21.23 -2.96
C LYS A 117 -1.47 -22.65 -3.25
N ASN A 118 -1.06 -23.37 -2.20
CA ASN A 118 -0.72 -24.79 -2.29
C ASN A 118 0.42 -25.10 -3.29
N ASN A 119 1.42 -24.25 -3.37
CA ASN A 119 2.62 -24.51 -4.17
C ASN A 119 3.35 -25.73 -3.60
N GLN A 120 3.48 -26.78 -4.41
CA GLN A 120 4.18 -28.02 -4.02
C GLN A 120 5.70 -27.84 -4.09
N ASN A 121 6.17 -27.09 -5.08
CA ASN A 121 7.59 -26.82 -5.27
C ASN A 121 7.96 -25.52 -4.59
N LYS A 122 8.82 -25.59 -3.58
CA LYS A 122 9.34 -24.43 -2.86
C LYS A 122 10.85 -24.37 -3.04
N LEU A 123 11.38 -23.17 -3.29
CA LEU A 123 12.80 -22.89 -3.29
C LEU A 123 13.09 -21.98 -2.09
N GLU A 124 13.96 -22.44 -1.20
CA GLU A 124 14.53 -21.62 -0.14
C GLU A 124 16.00 -21.34 -0.48
N ILE A 125 16.36 -20.08 -0.55
CA ILE A 125 17.71 -19.67 -0.95
C ILE A 125 18.18 -18.52 -0.08
N ASN A 126 19.46 -18.51 0.23
CA ASN A 126 20.07 -17.40 0.96
C ASN A 126 20.07 -16.12 0.13
N LEU A 127 19.66 -15.01 0.74
CA LEU A 127 19.54 -13.71 0.06
C LEU A 127 20.83 -13.26 -0.63
N LYS A 128 21.99 -13.44 0.02
CA LYS A 128 23.30 -13.03 -0.55
C LYS A 128 23.72 -13.89 -1.75
N THR A 129 23.24 -15.14 -1.79
CA THR A 129 23.51 -16.04 -2.94
C THR A 129 22.55 -15.76 -4.08
N PHE A 130 21.35 -15.25 -3.78
CA PHE A 130 20.33 -14.93 -4.80
C PHE A 130 20.56 -13.58 -5.48
N LEU A 131 21.15 -12.60 -4.77
CA LEU A 131 21.50 -11.27 -5.29
C LEU A 131 22.90 -11.26 -5.91
#